data_469432efc7cde0cdbce7496f23b3b97c
#
_entry.id   469432efc7cde0cdbce7496f23b3b97c
#
_cell.length_a   1.000
_cell.length_b   1.000
_cell.length_c   1.000
_cell.angle_alpha   90.00
_cell.angle_beta   90.00
_cell.angle_gamma   90.00
#
_symmetry.space_group_name_H-M   'P 1'
#
loop_
_entity.id
_entity.type
_entity.pdbx_description
1 polymer ?
#
loop_
_entity_poly.entity_id
_entity_poly.type
_entity_poly.pdbx_seq_one_letter_code
_entity_poly.pdbx_strand_id
1 'polypeptide(L)' 'MEKEVERSPMELSENEKRKYLFLKQINTLNAFRERNAISKEQYYISYNGLVTKMDITDKELKEWLDPSK' A
#
# COMPACT_ATOMS: atom_id res chain seq x y z
N MET A 1 25.35 -9.81 5.59
CA MET A 1 25.12 -9.54 5.61
C MET A 1 24.81 -9.07 5.66
N GLU A 2 24.87 -8.90 5.80
CA GLU A 2 24.52 -8.41 5.91
C GLU A 2 24.30 -7.61 5.63
N LYS A 3 24.47 -7.30 5.21
CA LYS A 3 24.28 -6.42 4.91
C LYS A 3 23.30 -5.96 4.49
N GLU A 4 22.71 -6.31 3.84
CA GLU A 4 21.73 -5.96 3.48
C GLU A 4 20.97 -5.69 4.33
N VAL A 5 20.94 -6.22 4.97
CA VAL A 5 20.26 -5.98 5.87
C VAL A 5 20.32 -4.70 6.15
N GLU A 6 21.21 -4.29 5.96
CA GLU A 6 21.31 -3.17 6.20
C GLU A 6 20.56 -2.35 5.51
N ARG A 7 19.87 -2.71 4.68
CA ARG A 7 18.98 -2.00 4.12
C ARG A 7 18.09 -1.61 5.06
N SER A 8 18.30 -0.81 5.95
CA SER A 8 17.35 -0.43 6.94
C SER A 8 16.33 0.49 6.31
N PRO A 9 15.19 0.63 6.94
CA PRO A 9 14.16 1.52 6.44
C PRO A 9 14.62 2.94 6.32
N MET A 10 15.64 3.30 7.03
CA MET A 10 16.09 4.62 6.94
C MET A 10 16.71 4.94 5.62
N GLU A 11 17.06 3.94 4.86
CA GLU A 11 17.63 4.19 3.58
C GLU A 11 16.62 4.35 2.49
N LEU A 12 15.35 4.14 2.77
CA LEU A 12 14.31 4.32 1.79
C LEU A 12 13.91 5.77 1.73
N SER A 13 13.58 6.26 0.55
CA SER A 13 13.06 7.60 0.42
C SER A 13 11.67 7.66 1.04
N GLU A 14 11.18 8.87 1.28
CA GLU A 14 9.85 9.02 1.83
C GLU A 14 8.82 8.37 0.92
N ASN A 15 8.97 8.53 -0.38
CA ASN A 15 8.03 7.94 -1.31
C ASN A 15 8.04 6.43 -1.24
N GLU A 16 9.20 5.85 -1.10
CA GLU A 16 9.29 4.41 -1.03
C GLU A 16 8.68 3.86 0.24
N LYS A 17 8.84 4.58 1.34
CA LYS A 17 8.20 4.16 2.57
C LYS A 17 6.70 4.23 2.45
N ARG A 18 6.19 5.30 1.85
CA ARG A 18 4.75 5.46 1.66
C ARG A 18 4.22 4.33 0.78
N LYS A 19 4.94 4.03 -0.29
CA LYS A 19 4.52 2.97 -1.19
C LYS A 19 4.46 1.64 -0.47
N TYR A 20 5.49 1.33 0.28
CA TYR A 20 5.56 0.06 0.98
C TYR A 20 4.40 -0.07 1.97
N LEU A 21 4.18 0.96 2.77
CA LEU A 21 3.12 0.91 3.76
C LEU A 21 1.74 0.82 3.11
N PHE A 22 1.55 1.58 2.04
CA PHE A 22 0.27 1.57 1.35
C PHE A 22 -0.01 0.18 0.78
N LEU A 23 0.96 -0.38 0.08
CA LEU A 23 0.75 -1.68 -0.55
C LEU A 23 0.54 -2.78 0.47
N LYS A 24 1.22 -2.67 1.60
CA LYS A 24 1.04 -3.65 2.65
C LYS A 24 -0.38 -3.62 3.18
N GLN A 25 -0.91 -2.42 3.38
CA GLN A 25 -2.28 -2.30 3.88
C GLN A 25 -3.29 -2.74 2.83
N ILE A 26 -3.04 -2.44 1.57
CA ILE A 26 -3.94 -2.86 0.51
C ILE A 26 -3.97 -4.38 0.41
N ASN A 27 -2.81 -5.02 0.56
CA ASN A 27 -2.78 -6.47 0.54
C ASN A 27 -3.60 -7.05 1.67
N THR A 28 -3.55 -6.43 2.83
CA THR A 28 -4.36 -6.89 3.96
C THR A 28 -5.85 -6.74 3.66
N LEU A 29 -6.22 -5.60 3.07
CA LEU A 29 -7.62 -5.40 2.70
C LEU A 29 -8.08 -6.42 1.69
N ASN A 30 -7.23 -6.72 0.72
CA ASN A 30 -7.59 -7.70 -0.29
C ASN A 30 -7.80 -9.07 0.32
N ALA A 31 -6.97 -9.43 1.28
CA ALA A 31 -7.12 -10.71 1.95
C ALA A 31 -8.43 -10.79 2.70
N PHE A 32 -8.82 -9.71 3.39
CA PHE A 32 -10.08 -9.68 4.09
C PHE A 32 -11.24 -9.81 3.14
N ARG A 33 -11.15 -9.14 2.00
CA ARG A 33 -12.22 -9.19 1.03
C ARG A 33 -12.36 -10.57 0.43
N GLU A 34 -11.25 -11.23 0.17
CA GLU A 34 -11.30 -12.56 -0.39
C GLU A 34 -11.89 -13.56 0.56
N ARG A 35 -11.74 -13.31 1.85
CA ARG A 35 -12.34 -14.19 2.85
C ARG A 35 -13.75 -13.79 3.19
N ASN A 36 -14.25 -12.74 2.54
CA ASN A 36 -15.57 -12.20 2.84
C ASN A 36 -15.65 -11.67 4.26
N ALA A 37 -14.52 -11.26 4.80
CA ALA A 37 -14.51 -10.68 6.14
C ALA A 37 -15.01 -9.25 6.12
N ILE A 38 -14.91 -8.58 4.97
CA ILE A 38 -15.47 -7.24 4.83
C ILE A 38 -16.22 -7.19 3.52
N SER A 39 -17.17 -6.27 3.44
CA SER A 39 -17.96 -6.13 2.23
C SER A 39 -17.17 -5.29 1.23
N LYS A 40 -17.66 -5.31 -0.01
CA LYS A 40 -17.08 -4.51 -1.05
C LYS A 40 -17.12 -3.05 -0.67
N GLU A 41 -18.20 -2.63 -0.07
CA GLU A 41 -18.36 -1.26 0.33
C GLU A 41 -17.35 -0.88 1.39
N GLN A 42 -17.17 -1.74 2.36
CA GLN A 42 -16.19 -1.49 3.40
C GLN A 42 -14.78 -1.48 2.86
N TYR A 43 -14.52 -2.32 1.88
CA TYR A 43 -13.23 -2.32 1.22
C TYR A 43 -12.94 -0.95 0.62
N TYR A 44 -13.93 -0.39 -0.10
CA TYR A 44 -13.72 0.90 -0.73
C TYR A 44 -13.58 2.01 0.28
N ILE A 45 -14.33 1.95 1.36
CA ILE A 45 -14.22 2.97 2.39
C ILE A 45 -12.83 2.96 2.99
N SER A 46 -12.31 1.78 3.29
CA SER A 46 -10.98 1.67 3.86
C SER A 46 -9.91 2.07 2.87
N TYR A 47 -10.09 1.68 1.63
CA TYR A 47 -9.14 2.01 0.58
C TYR A 47 -9.05 3.53 0.42
N ASN A 48 -10.20 4.18 0.30
CA ASN A 48 -10.22 5.63 0.16
C ASN A 48 -9.66 6.32 1.39
N GLY A 49 -9.90 5.74 2.55
CA GLY A 49 -9.35 6.28 3.77
C GLY A 49 -7.84 6.25 3.77
N LEU A 50 -7.27 5.16 3.27
CA LEU A 50 -5.82 5.05 3.19
C LEU A 50 -5.26 6.07 2.21
N VAL A 51 -5.90 6.21 1.07
CA VAL A 51 -5.44 7.15 0.07
C VAL A 51 -5.44 8.57 0.64
N THR A 52 -6.50 8.91 1.33
CA THR A 52 -6.61 10.25 1.92
C THR A 52 -5.61 10.44 3.05
N LYS A 53 -5.53 9.45 3.91
CA LYS A 53 -4.66 9.55 5.07
C LYS A 53 -3.19 9.66 4.68
N MET A 54 -2.80 8.93 3.67
CA MET A 54 -1.41 8.93 3.23
C MET A 54 -1.16 9.93 2.11
N ASP A 55 -2.20 10.66 1.71
CA ASP A 55 -2.05 11.70 0.72
C ASP A 55 -1.49 11.14 -0.59
N ILE A 56 -2.05 10.03 -1.02
CA ILE A 56 -1.61 9.38 -2.25
C ILE A 56 -2.27 10.04 -3.44
N THR A 57 -1.50 10.40 -4.44
CA THR A 57 -2.07 11.03 -5.64
C THR A 57 -2.52 9.98 -6.63
N ASP A 58 -3.35 10.39 -7.58
CA ASP A 58 -3.82 9.49 -8.63
C ASP A 58 -2.64 8.94 -9.42
N LYS A 59 -1.65 9.79 -9.64
CA LYS A 59 -0.49 9.36 -10.39
C LYS A 59 0.25 8.25 -9.64
N GLU A 60 0.40 8.41 -8.34
CA GLU A 60 1.06 7.40 -7.54
C GLU A 60 0.27 6.12 -7.52
N LEU A 61 -1.04 6.22 -7.45
CA LEU A 61 -1.87 5.03 -7.47
C LEU A 61 -1.68 4.26 -8.75
N LYS A 62 -1.65 4.95 -9.87
CA LYS A 62 -1.46 4.29 -11.13
C LYS A 62 -0.12 3.60 -11.20
N GLU A 63 0.91 4.27 -10.72
CA GLU A 63 2.24 3.70 -10.77
C GLU A 63 2.38 2.50 -9.88
N TRP A 64 1.80 2.59 -8.70
CA TRP A 64 2.00 1.54 -7.71
C TRP A 64 1.13 0.33 -7.92
N LEU A 65 -0.06 0.54 -8.48
CA LEU A 65 -1.01 -0.55 -8.60
C LEU A 65 -1.13 -1.11 -10.00
N ASP A 66 -0.44 -0.53 -10.96
CA ASP A 66 -0.54 -0.98 -12.34
C ASP A 66 0.52 -2.03 -12.61
N PRO A 67 0.14 -3.28 -12.67
CA PRO A 67 1.11 -4.35 -12.85
C PRO A 67 1.65 -4.42 -14.27
N SER A 68 1.07 -3.72 -15.18
CA SER A 68 1.53 -3.81 -16.55
C SER A 68 2.73 -2.96 -16.82
N LYS A 69 3.16 -2.19 -15.85
CA LYS A 69 4.33 -1.37 -16.08
C LYS A 69 5.59 -2.18 -16.14
#